data_e15fa420cc54c65c508da3262a644a5b
#
_entry.id   e15fa420cc54c65c508da3262a644a5b
#
_cell.length_a   1.000
_cell.length_b   1.000
_cell.length_c   1.000
_cell.angle_alpha   90.00
_cell.angle_beta   90.00
_cell.angle_gamma   90.00
#
_symmetry.space_group_name_H-M   'P 1'
#
loop_
_entity.id
_entity.type
_entity.pdbx_description
1 polymer ?
#
loop_
_entity_poly.entity_id
_entity_poly.type
_entity_poly.pdbx_seq_one_letter_code
_entity_poly.pdbx_strand_id
1 'polypeptide(L)'
;MIRFWVDTFDIDGIRLDCANVLDFHFMEEMRRETKTMKEDFWLMGEVIHGDYGRWVNDHMLHSVTNYELHKSIYSGFNDHNFFEIAHNVRRLEAIGRSLYTFVDNHDEDRIASKLRTKEHLLPVYTCLMTLPGIPSIYYGGEWGIEGKRTPSCDDALRPAISPDAFDSLRCTLTDRISKLGIIHQENEELHMGRYQELLLTNRQYAFARHGEHSLIITALNNDDNEAVLNIPVPMAASQAVNLLEDGEILPIRDGKLQITLKGCDGAVLKIKGES
;
A
#
# COMPACT_ATOMS: atom_id res chain seq x y z
N MET A 1 -14.49 -28.28 -6.02
CA MET A 1 -14.89 -26.93 -6.42
C MET A 1 -13.72 -26.14 -7.01
N ILE A 2 -12.60 -25.93 -6.31
CA ILE A 2 -11.43 -25.15 -6.82
C ILE A 2 -10.92 -25.72 -8.15
N ARG A 3 -10.68 -27.02 -8.26
CA ARG A 3 -10.27 -27.69 -9.51
C ARG A 3 -11.20 -27.36 -10.67
N PHE A 4 -12.52 -27.41 -10.45
CA PHE A 4 -13.50 -27.03 -11.47
C PHE A 4 -13.30 -25.58 -11.94
N TRP A 5 -13.02 -24.66 -11.04
CA TRP A 5 -12.78 -23.24 -11.42
C TRP A 5 -11.44 -23.05 -12.16
N VAL A 6 -10.40 -23.76 -11.74
CA VAL A 6 -9.12 -23.76 -12.47
C VAL A 6 -9.32 -24.33 -13.88
N ASP A 7 -9.97 -25.49 -14.00
CA ASP A 7 -10.14 -26.18 -15.29
C ASP A 7 -11.10 -25.43 -16.23
N THR A 8 -12.09 -24.71 -15.69
CA THR A 8 -13.13 -24.03 -16.49
C THR A 8 -12.81 -22.58 -16.78
N PHE A 9 -12.24 -21.85 -15.83
CA PHE A 9 -12.06 -20.40 -15.89
C PHE A 9 -10.58 -19.97 -15.82
N ASP A 10 -9.68 -20.94 -15.70
CA ASP A 10 -8.23 -20.71 -15.63
C ASP A 10 -7.80 -19.70 -14.53
N ILE A 11 -8.47 -19.74 -13.39
CA ILE A 11 -8.16 -18.84 -12.28
C ILE A 11 -6.75 -19.09 -11.71
N ASP A 12 -6.09 -18.04 -11.25
CA ASP A 12 -4.72 -18.06 -10.70
C ASP A 12 -4.67 -17.99 -9.17
N GLY A 13 -5.83 -17.88 -8.53
CA GLY A 13 -5.89 -17.79 -7.07
C GLY A 13 -7.31 -17.62 -6.56
N ILE A 14 -7.44 -17.64 -5.24
CA ILE A 14 -8.71 -17.40 -4.54
C ILE A 14 -8.50 -16.57 -3.29
N ARG A 15 -9.51 -15.79 -2.95
CA ARG A 15 -9.65 -15.12 -1.65
C ARG A 15 -10.63 -15.93 -0.79
N LEU A 16 -10.21 -16.23 0.43
CA LEU A 16 -11.02 -16.92 1.43
C LEU A 16 -11.68 -15.89 2.34
N ASP A 17 -12.98 -15.85 2.32
CA ASP A 17 -13.78 -15.04 3.23
C ASP A 17 -13.64 -15.55 4.66
N CYS A 18 -13.60 -14.66 5.65
CA CYS A 18 -13.50 -15.00 7.07
C CYS A 18 -12.44 -16.09 7.37
N ALA A 19 -11.27 -16.01 6.78
CA ALA A 19 -10.23 -17.05 6.90
C ALA A 19 -9.78 -17.32 8.34
N ASN A 20 -10.00 -16.35 9.24
CA ASN A 20 -9.68 -16.49 10.68
C ASN A 20 -10.54 -17.57 11.40
N VAL A 21 -11.66 -17.98 10.84
CA VAL A 21 -12.52 -19.04 11.40
C VAL A 21 -12.41 -20.37 10.67
N LEU A 22 -11.61 -20.44 9.61
CA LEU A 22 -11.36 -21.68 8.90
C LEU A 22 -10.40 -22.59 9.66
N ASP A 23 -10.58 -23.88 9.52
CA ASP A 23 -9.68 -24.88 10.08
C ASP A 23 -8.30 -24.82 9.43
N PHE A 24 -7.23 -24.85 10.24
CA PHE A 24 -5.87 -24.78 9.73
C PHE A 24 -5.49 -25.97 8.86
N HIS A 25 -5.89 -27.18 9.26
CA HIS A 25 -5.61 -28.39 8.48
C HIS A 25 -6.28 -28.33 7.10
N PHE A 26 -7.50 -27.79 7.03
CA PHE A 26 -8.17 -27.52 5.76
C PHE A 26 -7.36 -26.55 4.87
N MET A 27 -6.81 -25.48 5.43
CA MET A 27 -5.99 -24.53 4.67
C MET A 27 -4.66 -25.15 4.20
N GLU A 28 -4.03 -25.99 5.04
CA GLU A 28 -2.83 -26.74 4.67
C GLU A 28 -3.10 -27.74 3.52
N GLU A 29 -4.21 -28.47 3.58
CA GLU A 29 -4.62 -29.34 2.49
C GLU A 29 -4.92 -28.57 1.22
N MET A 30 -5.63 -27.43 1.34
CA MET A 30 -5.92 -26.56 0.21
C MET A 30 -4.62 -26.07 -0.45
N ARG A 31 -3.63 -25.63 0.33
CA ARG A 31 -2.32 -25.21 -0.16
C ARG A 31 -1.64 -26.31 -0.96
N ARG A 32 -1.61 -27.53 -0.42
CA ARG A 32 -1.00 -28.68 -1.07
C ARG A 32 -1.72 -29.04 -2.38
N GLU A 33 -3.04 -29.08 -2.37
CA GLU A 33 -3.83 -29.43 -3.55
C GLU A 33 -3.75 -28.37 -4.65
N THR A 34 -3.87 -27.09 -4.31
CA THR A 34 -3.83 -26.01 -5.30
C THR A 34 -2.46 -25.92 -5.99
N LYS A 35 -1.37 -26.16 -5.26
CA LYS A 35 -0.01 -26.22 -5.83
C LYS A 35 0.14 -27.33 -6.88
N THR A 36 -0.64 -28.42 -6.79
CA THR A 36 -0.65 -29.47 -7.84
C THR A 36 -1.42 -29.07 -9.10
N MET A 37 -2.28 -28.06 -9.00
CA MET A 37 -3.07 -27.56 -10.13
C MET A 37 -2.31 -26.48 -10.91
N LYS A 38 -1.77 -25.51 -10.18
CA LYS A 38 -0.88 -24.47 -10.69
C LYS A 38 0.20 -24.18 -9.63
N GLU A 39 1.47 -24.17 -10.00
CA GLU A 39 2.58 -23.98 -9.06
C GLU A 39 2.48 -22.63 -8.32
N ASP A 40 2.07 -21.59 -9.04
CA ASP A 40 1.96 -20.22 -8.54
C ASP A 40 0.52 -19.86 -8.10
N PHE A 41 -0.34 -20.87 -7.84
CA PHE A 41 -1.72 -20.58 -7.41
C PHE A 41 -1.75 -19.79 -6.10
N TRP A 42 -2.30 -18.58 -6.13
CA TRP A 42 -2.26 -17.67 -5.01
C TRP A 42 -3.44 -17.86 -4.05
N LEU A 43 -3.12 -18.00 -2.76
CA LEU A 43 -4.10 -18.13 -1.68
C LEU A 43 -4.02 -16.90 -0.78
N MET A 44 -5.11 -16.16 -0.72
CA MET A 44 -5.26 -14.99 0.16
C MET A 44 -6.43 -15.22 1.12
N GLY A 45 -6.27 -14.85 2.38
CA GLY A 45 -7.33 -14.94 3.38
C GLY A 45 -7.76 -13.59 3.90
N GLU A 46 -9.04 -13.44 4.20
CA GLU A 46 -9.49 -12.32 5.01
C GLU A 46 -9.28 -12.64 6.49
N VAL A 47 -8.41 -11.86 7.13
CA VAL A 47 -8.13 -11.90 8.55
C VAL A 47 -8.14 -10.48 9.10
N ILE A 48 -9.09 -10.17 9.99
CA ILE A 48 -9.24 -8.82 10.53
C ILE A 48 -8.30 -8.61 11.72
N HIS A 49 -8.16 -9.60 12.61
CA HIS A 49 -7.41 -9.49 13.85
C HIS A 49 -6.56 -10.73 14.13
N GLY A 50 -5.47 -10.55 14.84
CA GLY A 50 -4.62 -11.63 15.34
C GLY A 50 -3.20 -11.55 14.83
N ASP A 51 -2.43 -12.57 15.16
CA ASP A 51 -1.07 -12.73 14.66
C ASP A 51 -1.13 -13.29 13.22
N TYR A 52 -0.96 -12.42 12.24
CA TYR A 52 -1.03 -12.77 10.81
C TYR A 52 -0.05 -13.89 10.40
N GLY A 53 1.07 -14.05 11.11
CA GLY A 53 2.03 -15.12 10.87
C GLY A 53 1.47 -16.53 11.08
N ARG A 54 0.34 -16.65 11.78
CA ARG A 54 -0.35 -17.94 11.92
C ARG A 54 -0.94 -18.45 10.62
N TRP A 55 -1.35 -17.55 9.73
CA TRP A 55 -1.97 -17.86 8.43
C TRP A 55 -0.97 -17.74 7.27
N VAL A 56 -0.07 -16.73 7.34
CA VAL A 56 0.91 -16.46 6.28
C VAL A 56 2.18 -17.24 6.55
N ASN A 57 2.31 -18.39 5.88
CA ASN A 57 3.49 -19.23 5.96
C ASN A 57 3.54 -20.20 4.76
N ASP A 58 4.63 -20.96 4.62
CA ASP A 58 4.88 -21.86 3.48
C ASP A 58 3.88 -23.00 3.34
N HIS A 59 3.10 -23.29 4.37
CA HIS A 59 2.17 -24.43 4.43
C HIS A 59 0.70 -24.03 4.25
N MET A 60 0.36 -22.74 4.42
CA MET A 60 -1.03 -22.28 4.36
C MET A 60 -1.22 -21.17 3.33
N LEU A 61 -1.49 -19.95 3.75
CA LEU A 61 -1.82 -18.85 2.87
C LEU A 61 -0.57 -18.06 2.47
N HIS A 62 -0.58 -17.52 1.26
CA HIS A 62 0.48 -16.62 0.79
C HIS A 62 0.33 -15.23 1.38
N SER A 63 -0.92 -14.81 1.64
CA SER A 63 -1.26 -13.47 2.10
C SER A 63 -2.53 -13.47 2.94
N VAL A 64 -2.65 -12.46 3.78
CA VAL A 64 -3.91 -12.08 4.43
C VAL A 64 -4.08 -10.56 4.39
N THR A 65 -5.33 -10.10 4.57
CA THR A 65 -5.69 -8.69 4.63
C THR A 65 -5.03 -7.97 5.80
N ASN A 66 -4.37 -6.84 5.55
CA ASN A 66 -3.72 -6.03 6.57
C ASN A 66 -4.66 -4.94 7.11
N TYR A 67 -5.66 -5.33 7.90
CA TYR A 67 -6.59 -4.39 8.54
C TYR A 67 -5.92 -3.47 9.56
N GLU A 68 -4.83 -3.91 10.16
CA GLU A 68 -4.10 -3.09 11.12
C GLU A 68 -3.39 -1.92 10.43
N LEU A 69 -2.78 -2.13 9.27
CA LEU A 69 -2.19 -1.05 8.48
C LEU A 69 -3.29 -0.14 7.92
N HIS A 70 -4.40 -0.71 7.42
CA HIS A 70 -5.57 0.06 7.00
C HIS A 70 -6.01 1.04 8.09
N LYS A 71 -6.20 0.56 9.32
CA LYS A 71 -6.56 1.40 10.45
C LYS A 71 -5.49 2.47 10.72
N SER A 72 -4.21 2.06 10.78
CA SER A 72 -3.11 2.97 11.08
C SER A 72 -2.96 4.08 10.05
N ILE A 73 -3.26 3.81 8.77
CA ILE A 73 -3.22 4.81 7.70
C ILE A 73 -4.30 5.87 7.94
N TYR A 74 -5.59 5.52 7.98
CA TYR A 74 -6.62 6.55 8.07
C TYR A 74 -6.58 7.31 9.41
N SER A 75 -6.29 6.63 10.54
CA SER A 75 -6.17 7.31 11.83
C SER A 75 -4.91 8.17 11.90
N GLY A 76 -3.77 7.67 11.43
CA GLY A 76 -2.51 8.39 11.41
C GLY A 76 -2.57 9.68 10.57
N PHE A 77 -3.25 9.65 9.43
CA PHE A 77 -3.49 10.86 8.63
C PHE A 77 -4.48 11.81 9.31
N ASN A 78 -5.58 11.32 9.86
CA ASN A 78 -6.60 12.13 10.53
C ASN A 78 -6.11 12.81 11.81
N ASP A 79 -5.23 12.14 12.55
CA ASP A 79 -4.74 12.61 13.85
C ASP A 79 -3.35 13.25 13.74
N HIS A 80 -2.86 13.44 12.52
CA HIS A 80 -1.50 13.93 12.24
C HIS A 80 -0.46 13.16 13.07
N ASN A 81 -0.48 11.81 12.98
CA ASN A 81 0.35 10.94 13.80
C ASN A 81 0.95 9.77 13.00
N PHE A 82 2.03 10.04 12.29
CA PHE A 82 2.74 9.03 11.54
C PHE A 82 3.41 7.94 12.39
N PHE A 83 3.57 8.16 13.70
CA PHE A 83 4.10 7.13 14.61
C PHE A 83 3.22 5.87 14.60
N GLU A 84 1.90 6.00 14.40
CA GLU A 84 0.99 4.87 14.35
C GLU A 84 1.27 3.98 13.14
N ILE A 85 1.48 4.59 11.95
CA ILE A 85 1.84 3.86 10.73
C ILE A 85 3.20 3.20 10.87
N ALA A 86 4.22 3.96 11.30
CA ALA A 86 5.58 3.46 11.47
C ALA A 86 5.66 2.32 12.49
N HIS A 87 4.90 2.41 13.59
CA HIS A 87 4.82 1.33 14.59
C HIS A 87 4.25 0.05 13.98
N ASN A 88 3.16 0.14 13.22
CA ASN A 88 2.54 -1.01 12.58
C ASN A 88 3.50 -1.68 11.57
N VAL A 89 4.15 -0.88 10.72
CA VAL A 89 5.11 -1.39 9.73
C VAL A 89 6.27 -2.13 10.41
N ARG A 90 6.86 -1.56 11.48
CA ARG A 90 7.95 -2.21 12.22
C ARG A 90 7.49 -3.51 12.88
N ARG A 91 6.31 -3.52 13.50
CA ARG A 91 5.76 -4.70 14.16
C ARG A 91 5.52 -5.86 13.20
N LEU A 92 5.13 -5.56 11.97
CA LEU A 92 4.85 -6.55 10.93
C LEU A 92 6.00 -6.77 9.96
N GLU A 93 7.22 -6.27 10.23
CA GLU A 93 8.35 -6.29 9.29
C GLU A 93 8.64 -7.69 8.72
N ALA A 94 8.57 -8.73 9.54
CA ALA A 94 8.88 -10.10 9.13
C ALA A 94 7.97 -10.64 8.02
N ILE A 95 6.69 -10.23 7.99
CA ILE A 95 5.67 -10.73 7.07
C ILE A 95 5.03 -9.63 6.22
N GLY A 96 5.34 -8.36 6.51
CA GLY A 96 4.67 -7.19 5.93
C GLY A 96 4.63 -7.20 4.40
N ARG A 97 5.69 -7.69 3.74
CA ARG A 97 5.77 -7.80 2.27
C ARG A 97 4.76 -8.76 1.67
N SER A 98 4.32 -9.74 2.44
CA SER A 98 3.34 -10.74 2.00
C SER A 98 1.90 -10.35 2.31
N LEU A 99 1.66 -9.25 3.04
CA LEU A 99 0.32 -8.84 3.44
C LEU A 99 -0.37 -8.04 2.33
N TYR A 100 -1.65 -8.34 2.09
CA TYR A 100 -2.52 -7.58 1.19
C TYR A 100 -2.92 -6.27 1.86
N THR A 101 -2.46 -5.15 1.32
CA THR A 101 -2.64 -3.81 1.87
C THR A 101 -3.67 -3.02 1.09
N PHE A 102 -4.48 -2.24 1.79
CA PHE A 102 -5.58 -1.47 1.22
C PHE A 102 -5.91 -0.26 2.11
N VAL A 103 -6.61 0.72 1.57
CA VAL A 103 -7.11 1.88 2.32
C VAL A 103 -8.63 1.87 2.47
N ASP A 104 -9.32 1.15 1.61
CA ASP A 104 -10.73 0.78 1.73
C ASP A 104 -11.01 -0.51 0.96
N ASN A 105 -12.17 -1.10 1.17
CA ASN A 105 -12.67 -2.28 0.48
C ASN A 105 -14.20 -2.29 0.45
N HIS A 106 -14.79 -3.41 0.04
CA HIS A 106 -16.24 -3.56 -0.08
C HIS A 106 -17.00 -3.64 1.28
N ASP A 107 -16.29 -3.80 2.40
CA ASP A 107 -16.86 -3.92 3.75
C ASP A 107 -16.51 -2.74 4.66
N GLU A 108 -15.60 -1.88 4.22
CA GLU A 108 -15.13 -0.72 4.95
C GLU A 108 -15.62 0.59 4.32
N ASP A 109 -15.85 1.61 5.15
CA ASP A 109 -16.14 2.95 4.65
C ASP A 109 -15.06 3.38 3.66
N ARG A 110 -15.46 4.03 2.56
CA ARG A 110 -14.54 4.57 1.58
C ARG A 110 -13.51 5.49 2.22
N ILE A 111 -12.26 5.39 1.80
CA ILE A 111 -11.19 6.23 2.36
C ILE A 111 -11.50 7.72 2.26
N ALA A 112 -12.10 8.16 1.15
CA ALA A 112 -12.55 9.53 0.96
C ALA A 112 -13.60 9.99 2.00
N SER A 113 -14.35 9.05 2.58
CA SER A 113 -15.31 9.32 3.66
C SER A 113 -14.72 9.19 5.06
N LYS A 114 -13.62 8.44 5.24
CA LYS A 114 -12.90 8.28 6.51
C LYS A 114 -11.98 9.45 6.80
N LEU A 115 -11.39 10.04 5.78
CA LEU A 115 -10.48 11.18 5.93
C LEU A 115 -11.26 12.45 6.28
N ARG A 116 -10.74 13.21 7.24
CA ARG A 116 -11.27 14.53 7.62
C ARG A 116 -10.92 15.61 6.59
N THR A 117 -9.76 15.45 5.94
CA THR A 117 -9.23 16.34 4.92
C THR A 117 -9.08 15.55 3.62
N LYS A 118 -9.76 15.99 2.56
CA LYS A 118 -9.75 15.27 1.27
C LYS A 118 -8.40 15.31 0.57
N GLU A 119 -7.64 16.37 0.78
CA GLU A 119 -6.29 16.55 0.26
C GLU A 119 -5.35 15.43 0.72
N HIS A 120 -5.63 14.80 1.86
CA HIS A 120 -4.88 13.63 2.35
C HIS A 120 -4.99 12.40 1.43
N LEU A 121 -5.94 12.35 0.49
CA LEU A 121 -6.00 11.23 -0.46
C LEU A 121 -4.69 11.06 -1.25
N LEU A 122 -4.03 12.15 -1.65
CA LEU A 122 -2.77 12.07 -2.41
C LEU A 122 -1.65 11.38 -1.61
N PRO A 123 -1.28 11.84 -0.40
CA PRO A 123 -0.24 11.19 0.38
C PRO A 123 -0.69 9.83 0.95
N VAL A 124 -1.96 9.58 1.17
CA VAL A 124 -2.49 8.27 1.58
C VAL A 124 -2.21 7.20 0.52
N TYR A 125 -2.52 7.47 -0.75
CA TYR A 125 -2.21 6.51 -1.82
C TYR A 125 -0.72 6.44 -2.12
N THR A 126 0.03 7.53 -1.96
CA THR A 126 1.50 7.49 -2.04
C THR A 126 2.07 6.57 -0.95
N CYS A 127 1.56 6.67 0.26
CA CYS A 127 1.91 5.79 1.39
C CYS A 127 1.56 4.33 1.09
N LEU A 128 0.31 4.03 0.68
CA LEU A 128 -0.15 2.68 0.35
C LEU A 128 0.73 2.01 -0.70
N MET A 129 1.02 2.72 -1.79
CA MET A 129 1.74 2.14 -2.94
C MET A 129 3.24 1.97 -2.72
N THR A 130 3.80 2.49 -1.62
CA THR A 130 5.24 2.46 -1.36
C THR A 130 5.64 1.76 -0.06
N LEU A 131 4.72 1.58 0.88
CA LEU A 131 4.95 0.76 2.08
C LEU A 131 5.11 -0.72 1.72
N PRO A 132 5.75 -1.54 2.60
CA PRO A 132 5.77 -2.99 2.43
C PRO A 132 4.37 -3.58 2.36
N GLY A 133 4.13 -4.45 1.37
CA GLY A 133 2.86 -5.15 1.18
C GLY A 133 2.51 -5.33 -0.28
N ILE A 134 1.36 -5.93 -0.53
CA ILE A 134 0.74 -6.09 -1.85
C ILE A 134 -0.38 -5.05 -1.93
N PRO A 135 -0.13 -3.87 -2.52
CA PRO A 135 -1.09 -2.78 -2.50
C PRO A 135 -2.30 -3.08 -3.39
N SER A 136 -3.46 -2.75 -2.89
CA SER A 136 -4.73 -2.90 -3.60
C SER A 136 -5.51 -1.59 -3.61
N ILE A 137 -6.12 -1.30 -4.75
CA ILE A 137 -7.02 -0.17 -4.94
C ILE A 137 -8.41 -0.74 -5.21
N TYR A 138 -9.35 -0.43 -4.32
CA TYR A 138 -10.74 -0.79 -4.53
C TYR A 138 -11.37 0.15 -5.54
N TYR A 139 -12.14 -0.39 -6.50
CA TYR A 139 -12.71 0.39 -7.60
C TYR A 139 -13.46 1.64 -7.10
N GLY A 140 -13.28 2.74 -7.77
CA GLY A 140 -13.81 4.05 -7.38
C GLY A 140 -12.93 4.82 -6.39
N GLY A 141 -11.95 4.18 -5.75
CA GLY A 141 -10.96 4.82 -4.91
C GLY A 141 -10.10 5.80 -5.71
N GLU A 142 -9.79 5.47 -6.96
CA GLU A 142 -9.03 6.28 -7.92
C GLU A 142 -9.76 7.58 -8.33
N TRP A 143 -11.04 7.67 -8.07
CA TRP A 143 -11.86 8.88 -8.29
C TRP A 143 -12.24 9.58 -6.99
N GLY A 144 -11.80 9.07 -5.85
CA GLY A 144 -12.15 9.61 -4.54
C GLY A 144 -13.64 9.46 -4.20
N ILE A 145 -14.29 8.38 -4.66
CA ILE A 145 -15.70 8.14 -4.37
C ILE A 145 -15.92 8.00 -2.88
N GLU A 146 -16.91 8.72 -2.38
CA GLU A 146 -17.37 8.66 -1.00
C GLU A 146 -18.41 7.55 -0.81
N GLY A 147 -18.45 6.97 0.38
CA GLY A 147 -19.44 6.00 0.80
C GLY A 147 -19.24 5.60 2.25
N LYS A 148 -20.32 5.53 3.00
CA LYS A 148 -20.33 5.07 4.39
C LYS A 148 -21.32 3.95 4.56
N ARG A 149 -20.93 2.95 5.31
CA ARG A 149 -21.80 1.87 5.75
C ARG A 149 -22.88 2.40 6.68
N THR A 150 -24.08 1.90 6.53
CA THR A 150 -25.16 2.11 7.50
C THR A 150 -25.49 0.79 8.20
N PRO A 151 -26.16 0.81 9.36
CA PRO A 151 -26.53 -0.44 10.06
C PRO A 151 -27.40 -1.40 9.24
N SER A 152 -28.08 -0.91 8.20
CA SER A 152 -29.02 -1.68 7.39
C SER A 152 -28.61 -1.84 5.92
N CYS A 153 -27.57 -1.15 5.47
CA CYS A 153 -27.19 -1.14 4.05
C CYS A 153 -25.73 -0.75 3.85
N ASP A 154 -25.05 -1.45 2.95
CA ASP A 154 -23.68 -1.20 2.51
C ASP A 154 -23.58 -0.82 1.01
N ASP A 155 -24.70 -0.55 0.34
CA ASP A 155 -24.76 -0.22 -1.08
C ASP A 155 -23.86 0.98 -1.45
N ALA A 156 -23.75 1.96 -0.54
CA ALA A 156 -22.88 3.12 -0.72
C ALA A 156 -21.39 2.76 -0.85
N LEU A 157 -20.98 1.60 -0.35
CA LEU A 157 -19.61 1.09 -0.50
C LEU A 157 -19.39 0.46 -1.88
N ARG A 158 -20.46 0.04 -2.57
CA ARG A 158 -20.44 -0.77 -3.80
C ARG A 158 -21.28 -0.13 -4.92
N PRO A 159 -21.07 1.17 -5.25
CA PRO A 159 -21.89 1.84 -6.25
C PRO A 159 -21.71 1.20 -7.62
N ALA A 160 -22.82 1.06 -8.36
CA ALA A 160 -22.74 0.71 -9.78
C ALA A 160 -22.23 1.92 -10.56
N ILE A 161 -21.13 1.76 -11.29
CA ILE A 161 -20.50 2.82 -12.07
C ILE A 161 -20.54 2.42 -13.54
N SER A 162 -21.19 3.23 -14.37
CA SER A 162 -21.22 3.01 -15.81
C SER A 162 -19.83 3.27 -16.41
N PRO A 163 -19.31 2.41 -17.31
CA PRO A 163 -18.09 2.70 -18.06
C PRO A 163 -18.09 4.05 -18.77
N ASP A 164 -19.25 4.52 -19.24
CA ASP A 164 -19.38 5.84 -19.91
C ASP A 164 -19.08 7.03 -18.98
N ALA A 165 -19.06 6.81 -17.66
CA ALA A 165 -18.75 7.84 -16.69
C ALA A 165 -17.24 7.97 -16.40
N PHE A 166 -16.40 7.00 -16.77
CA PHE A 166 -14.99 6.92 -16.37
C PHE A 166 -14.19 8.18 -16.71
N ASP A 167 -14.32 8.67 -17.94
CA ASP A 167 -13.61 9.89 -18.37
C ASP A 167 -14.03 11.13 -17.58
N SER A 168 -15.30 11.23 -17.22
CA SER A 168 -15.84 12.36 -16.44
C SER A 168 -15.45 12.30 -14.95
N LEU A 169 -15.13 11.12 -14.43
CA LEU A 169 -14.70 10.91 -13.05
C LEU A 169 -13.19 11.13 -12.87
N ARG A 170 -12.42 11.12 -13.96
CA ARG A 170 -10.98 11.32 -13.91
C ARG A 170 -10.61 12.65 -13.26
N CYS A 171 -9.65 12.62 -12.34
CA CYS A 171 -9.21 13.78 -11.57
C CYS A 171 -7.71 13.65 -11.23
N THR A 172 -7.15 14.64 -10.57
CA THR A 172 -5.73 14.64 -10.13
C THR A 172 -5.36 13.38 -9.34
N LEU A 173 -6.27 12.85 -8.52
CA LEU A 173 -6.04 11.62 -7.77
C LEU A 173 -5.87 10.42 -8.71
N THR A 174 -6.69 10.34 -9.77
CA THR A 174 -6.58 9.28 -10.78
C THR A 174 -5.20 9.28 -11.44
N ASP A 175 -4.71 10.47 -11.81
CA ASP A 175 -3.40 10.62 -12.44
C ASP A 175 -2.26 10.27 -11.45
N ARG A 176 -2.38 10.67 -10.18
CA ARG A 176 -1.44 10.28 -9.11
C ARG A 176 -1.38 8.77 -8.93
N ILE A 177 -2.52 8.12 -8.80
CA ILE A 177 -2.61 6.66 -8.59
C ILE A 177 -2.08 5.91 -9.82
N SER A 178 -2.41 6.35 -11.02
CA SER A 178 -1.87 5.77 -12.26
C SER A 178 -0.34 5.84 -12.29
N LYS A 179 0.23 7.00 -11.96
CA LYS A 179 1.70 7.20 -11.90
C LYS A 179 2.33 6.33 -10.81
N LEU A 180 1.72 6.26 -9.62
CA LEU A 180 2.17 5.38 -8.54
C LEU A 180 2.12 3.90 -8.91
N GLY A 181 1.11 3.47 -9.67
CA GLY A 181 1.02 2.10 -10.20
C GLY A 181 2.19 1.76 -11.11
N ILE A 182 2.55 2.67 -12.05
CA ILE A 182 3.71 2.51 -12.93
C ILE A 182 5.01 2.48 -12.11
N ILE A 183 5.17 3.43 -11.17
CA ILE A 183 6.33 3.47 -10.28
C ILE A 183 6.45 2.17 -9.49
N HIS A 184 5.35 1.65 -8.94
CA HIS A 184 5.36 0.38 -8.21
C HIS A 184 5.79 -0.77 -9.11
N GLN A 185 5.23 -0.87 -10.31
CA GLN A 185 5.52 -1.95 -11.26
C GLN A 185 6.99 -1.95 -11.75
N GLU A 186 7.57 -0.78 -11.98
CA GLU A 186 8.90 -0.63 -12.56
C GLU A 186 10.04 -0.66 -11.53
N ASN A 187 9.74 -0.72 -10.23
CA ASN A 187 10.75 -0.64 -9.18
C ASN A 187 10.67 -1.82 -8.21
N GLU A 188 11.56 -2.81 -8.40
CA GLU A 188 11.65 -4.01 -7.55
C GLU A 188 11.86 -3.67 -6.07
N GLU A 189 12.46 -2.53 -5.76
CA GLU A 189 12.62 -2.03 -4.40
C GLU A 189 11.28 -1.95 -3.66
N LEU A 190 10.20 -1.62 -4.37
CA LEU A 190 8.85 -1.55 -3.78
C LEU A 190 8.21 -2.93 -3.57
N HIS A 191 8.66 -3.96 -4.32
CA HIS A 191 8.17 -5.32 -4.14
C HIS A 191 8.92 -6.03 -3.01
N MET A 192 10.23 -6.19 -3.16
CA MET A 192 11.06 -7.04 -2.29
C MET A 192 11.99 -6.26 -1.38
N GLY A 193 12.14 -4.96 -1.59
CA GLY A 193 13.09 -4.11 -0.86
C GLY A 193 12.85 -4.11 0.65
N ARG A 194 13.94 -4.09 1.41
CA ARG A 194 13.91 -3.98 2.87
C ARG A 194 13.46 -2.57 3.26
N TYR A 195 12.54 -2.48 4.20
CA TYR A 195 12.10 -1.21 4.76
C TYR A 195 13.14 -0.63 5.74
N GLN A 196 13.30 0.70 5.73
CA GLN A 196 14.06 1.44 6.73
C GLN A 196 13.41 2.80 6.96
N GLU A 197 13.11 3.12 8.21
CA GLU A 197 12.68 4.46 8.62
C GLU A 197 13.87 5.43 8.54
N LEU A 198 13.67 6.61 7.97
CA LEU A 198 14.70 7.64 7.80
C LEU A 198 14.40 8.92 8.57
N LEU A 199 13.14 9.35 8.59
CA LEU A 199 12.66 10.51 9.31
C LEU A 199 11.25 10.24 9.80
N LEU A 200 10.97 10.52 11.06
CA LEU A 200 9.65 10.35 11.64
C LEU A 200 9.36 11.47 12.63
N THR A 201 8.32 12.21 12.35
CA THR A 201 7.67 13.16 13.22
C THR A 201 6.18 12.88 13.27
N ASN A 202 5.41 13.64 14.00
CA ASN A 202 3.94 13.50 13.94
C ASN A 202 3.40 13.76 12.53
N ARG A 203 3.98 14.75 11.81
CA ARG A 203 3.44 15.27 10.55
C ARG A 203 4.29 14.97 9.32
N GLN A 204 5.54 14.58 9.48
CA GLN A 204 6.43 14.21 8.37
C GLN A 204 6.98 12.81 8.59
N TYR A 205 7.00 12.05 7.50
CA TYR A 205 7.49 10.70 7.50
C TYR A 205 8.29 10.42 6.23
N ALA A 206 9.51 9.93 6.40
CA ALA A 206 10.29 9.41 5.27
C ALA A 206 10.85 8.04 5.59
N PHE A 207 10.77 7.15 4.60
CA PHE A 207 11.30 5.79 4.70
C PHE A 207 11.92 5.36 3.37
N ALA A 208 12.86 4.41 3.45
CA ALA A 208 13.48 3.79 2.28
C ALA A 208 12.98 2.36 2.07
N ARG A 209 12.94 1.95 0.80
CA ARG A 209 12.85 0.58 0.34
C ARG A 209 14.15 0.26 -0.39
N HIS A 210 14.94 -0.66 0.14
CA HIS A 210 16.28 -0.97 -0.33
C HIS A 210 16.27 -2.10 -1.35
N GLY A 211 16.75 -1.85 -2.56
CA GLY A 211 17.18 -2.85 -3.52
C GLY A 211 18.67 -3.20 -3.36
N GLU A 212 19.24 -3.88 -4.33
CA GLU A 212 20.63 -4.30 -4.31
C GLU A 212 21.59 -3.11 -4.56
N HIS A 213 21.30 -2.29 -5.58
CA HIS A 213 22.15 -1.17 -6.01
C HIS A 213 21.43 0.18 -6.04
N SER A 214 20.21 0.20 -5.54
CA SER A 214 19.35 1.38 -5.53
C SER A 214 18.40 1.35 -4.35
N LEU A 215 17.80 2.49 -4.06
CA LEU A 215 16.72 2.58 -3.08
C LEU A 215 15.65 3.57 -3.55
N ILE A 216 14.44 3.34 -3.07
CA ILE A 216 13.34 4.28 -3.18
C ILE A 216 13.13 4.93 -1.81
N ILE A 217 13.17 6.25 -1.76
CA ILE A 217 12.73 7.02 -0.59
C ILE A 217 11.33 7.57 -0.86
N THR A 218 10.40 7.27 0.03
CA THR A 218 9.11 7.95 0.08
C THR A 218 9.15 8.98 1.19
N ALA A 219 8.75 10.20 0.87
CA ALA A 219 8.63 11.30 1.81
C ALA A 219 7.19 11.81 1.82
N LEU A 220 6.59 11.96 3.00
CA LEU A 220 5.20 12.33 3.20
C LEU A 220 5.10 13.55 4.12
N ASN A 221 4.22 14.47 3.81
CA ASN A 221 3.84 15.60 4.64
C ASN A 221 2.34 15.57 4.92
N ASN A 222 1.98 15.38 6.18
CA ASN A 222 0.60 15.34 6.68
C ASN A 222 0.22 16.68 7.37
N ASP A 223 0.99 17.74 7.17
CA ASP A 223 0.63 19.10 7.60
C ASP A 223 -0.18 19.79 6.50
N ASP A 224 -1.01 20.76 6.88
CA ASP A 224 -1.70 21.64 5.93
C ASP A 224 -0.74 22.62 5.25
N ASN A 225 0.41 22.86 5.87
CA ASN A 225 1.44 23.76 5.39
C ASN A 225 2.61 23.02 4.74
N GLU A 226 3.34 23.76 3.93
CA GLU A 226 4.60 23.32 3.35
C GLU A 226 5.61 22.94 4.44
N ALA A 227 6.40 21.91 4.20
CA ALA A 227 7.47 21.46 5.10
C ALA A 227 8.76 21.18 4.34
N VAL A 228 9.88 21.64 4.92
CA VAL A 228 11.22 21.29 4.42
C VAL A 228 11.75 20.09 5.20
N LEU A 229 11.98 18.98 4.49
CA LEU A 229 12.50 17.75 5.05
C LEU A 229 14.00 17.63 4.73
N ASN A 230 14.80 17.28 5.74
CA ASN A 230 16.21 16.91 5.58
C ASN A 230 16.34 15.41 5.87
N ILE A 231 16.36 14.63 4.82
CA ILE A 231 16.28 13.17 4.90
C ILE A 231 17.69 12.57 4.79
N PRO A 232 18.16 11.76 5.76
CA PRO A 232 19.40 11.04 5.62
C PRO A 232 19.29 10.01 4.50
N VAL A 233 20.31 9.92 3.64
CA VAL A 233 20.39 8.96 2.54
C VAL A 233 21.36 7.85 2.96
N PRO A 234 20.88 6.62 3.20
CA PRO A 234 21.72 5.52 3.67
C PRO A 234 22.50 4.81 2.55
N MET A 235 22.96 5.58 1.57
CA MET A 235 23.69 5.10 0.40
C MET A 235 24.59 6.23 -0.13
N ALA A 236 25.79 5.90 -0.60
CA ALA A 236 26.63 6.86 -1.30
C ALA A 236 26.01 7.20 -2.66
N ALA A 237 25.59 8.44 -2.82
CA ALA A 237 24.96 8.96 -4.02
C ALA A 237 25.05 10.48 -4.06
N SER A 238 25.06 11.06 -5.25
CA SER A 238 25.13 12.52 -5.46
C SER A 238 23.78 13.14 -5.79
N GLN A 239 22.81 12.35 -6.20
CA GLN A 239 21.48 12.83 -6.61
C GLN A 239 20.36 11.82 -6.41
N ALA A 240 19.14 12.35 -6.30
CA ALA A 240 17.88 11.59 -6.31
C ALA A 240 17.01 12.05 -7.48
N VAL A 241 16.22 11.15 -8.04
CA VAL A 241 15.25 11.44 -9.10
C VAL A 241 13.85 11.37 -8.53
N ASN A 242 13.09 12.46 -8.60
CA ASN A 242 11.70 12.49 -8.17
C ASN A 242 10.82 11.84 -9.24
N LEU A 243 10.30 10.66 -8.93
CA LEU A 243 9.50 9.87 -9.87
C LEU A 243 8.07 10.42 -10.03
N LEU A 244 7.59 11.26 -9.10
CA LEU A 244 6.28 11.91 -9.19
C LEU A 244 6.31 13.23 -9.96
N GLU A 245 7.46 13.89 -10.08
CA GLU A 245 7.62 15.22 -10.74
C GLU A 245 8.51 15.09 -11.99
N ASP A 246 8.08 14.26 -12.94
CA ASP A 246 8.66 14.09 -14.30
C ASP A 246 10.20 13.97 -14.35
N GLY A 247 10.76 13.34 -13.32
CA GLY A 247 12.20 13.09 -13.24
C GLY A 247 13.02 14.27 -12.73
N GLU A 248 12.42 15.20 -11.97
CA GLU A 248 13.15 16.25 -11.28
C GLU A 248 14.35 15.68 -10.51
N ILE A 249 15.53 16.29 -10.70
CA ILE A 249 16.76 15.86 -10.05
C ILE A 249 17.03 16.72 -8.83
N LEU A 250 17.16 16.07 -7.69
CA LEU A 250 17.47 16.70 -6.41
C LEU A 250 18.90 16.33 -5.97
N PRO A 251 19.76 17.30 -5.60
CA PRO A 251 21.11 17.03 -5.16
C PRO A 251 21.13 16.42 -3.75
N ILE A 252 22.01 15.44 -3.55
CA ILE A 252 22.35 14.89 -2.24
C ILE A 252 23.66 15.57 -1.79
N ARG A 253 23.65 16.18 -0.60
CA ARG A 253 24.83 16.86 -0.03
C ARG A 253 25.09 16.33 1.37
N ASP A 254 26.33 15.98 1.65
CA ASP A 254 26.75 15.45 2.96
C ASP A 254 25.89 14.27 3.45
N GLY A 255 25.49 13.38 2.52
CA GLY A 255 24.65 12.23 2.80
C GLY A 255 23.20 12.58 3.16
N LYS A 256 22.74 13.78 2.83
CA LYS A 256 21.35 14.24 3.07
C LYS A 256 20.70 14.74 1.79
N LEU A 257 19.44 14.44 1.67
CA LEU A 257 18.54 14.98 0.67
C LEU A 257 17.65 16.04 1.33
N GLN A 258 17.61 17.23 0.79
CA GLN A 258 16.64 18.26 1.19
C GLN A 258 15.53 18.33 0.16
N ILE A 259 14.29 18.25 0.61
CA ILE A 259 13.10 18.40 -0.23
C ILE A 259 12.05 19.24 0.48
N THR A 260 11.39 20.10 -0.29
CA THR A 260 10.21 20.85 0.16
C THR A 260 8.96 20.17 -0.34
N LEU A 261 8.09 19.74 0.58
CA LEU A 261 6.79 19.15 0.26
C LEU A 261 5.68 20.13 0.56
N LYS A 262 4.74 20.28 -0.36
CA LYS A 262 3.49 21.00 -0.10
C LYS A 262 2.72 20.36 1.06
N GLY A 263 1.76 21.11 1.61
CA GLY A 263 0.82 20.54 2.56
C GLY A 263 0.03 19.39 1.94
N CYS A 264 -0.25 18.35 2.73
CA CYS A 264 -1.01 17.17 2.30
C CYS A 264 -0.46 16.52 1.02
N ASP A 265 0.87 16.35 0.90
CA ASP A 265 1.49 15.79 -0.29
C ASP A 265 2.62 14.80 0.06
N GLY A 266 3.20 14.19 -0.96
CA GLY A 266 4.32 13.25 -0.85
C GLY A 266 5.14 13.16 -2.12
N ALA A 267 6.39 12.68 -1.97
CA ALA A 267 7.32 12.42 -3.07
C ALA A 267 7.81 10.98 -3.04
N VAL A 268 8.16 10.46 -4.21
CA VAL A 268 8.79 9.15 -4.40
C VAL A 268 10.10 9.36 -5.15
N LEU A 269 11.21 9.08 -4.51
CA LEU A 269 12.55 9.46 -4.93
C LEU A 269 13.40 8.23 -5.18
N LYS A 270 13.87 8.04 -6.39
CA LYS A 270 14.79 6.96 -6.73
C LYS A 270 16.23 7.42 -6.59
N ILE A 271 17.03 6.62 -5.91
CA ILE A 271 18.46 6.87 -5.70
C ILE A 271 19.21 5.63 -6.18
N LYS A 272 20.23 5.87 -7.02
CA LYS A 272 21.16 4.83 -7.46
C LYS A 272 22.51 5.04 -6.78
N GLY A 273 23.09 3.97 -6.26
CA GLY A 273 24.43 3.98 -5.68
C GLY A 273 25.48 4.39 -6.70
N GLU A 274 26.49 5.13 -6.27
CA GLU A 274 27.72 5.33 -7.05
C GLU A 274 28.46 4.00 -7.13
N SER A 275 28.75 3.55 -8.36
CA SER A 275 29.50 2.32 -8.66
C SER A 275 30.98 2.47 -8.38
#